data_6611045c894b8dd1d3288b27eb4c076b
#
_entry.id   6611045c894b8dd1d3288b27eb4c076b
#
_cell.length_a   1.000
_cell.length_b   1.000
_cell.length_c   1.000
_cell.angle_alpha   90.00
_cell.angle_beta   90.00
_cell.angle_gamma   90.00
#
_symmetry.space_group_name_H-M   'P 1'
#
loop_
_entity.id
_entity.type
_entity.pdbx_description
1 polymer ?
#
loop_
_entity_poly.entity_id
_entity_poly.type
_entity_poly.pdbx_seq_one_letter_code
_entity_poly.pdbx_strand_id
1 'polypeptide(L)'
;MRKELKKMENIVLNSATLGFVISLLAYEIGLAAQRKWKKAILNPLLISILLVIGVLVVFRVDYDSYNASARYLSYLLTPATVCLAIPLYIQLDVLKKNAVAIIVGILSGVIASLGSIWAMAMAFGLTHKEYVTLLPKSITTAIGMGVSEELGGYVTISVATIIITGVIGNIVAESVCKLFRIRHGVSRGLAIGTAAHAVGTAKAMEMGEIEGAMSSLAIVVCGLCTVIGASIFANFL
;
A
#
# COMPACT_ATOMS: atom_id res chain seq x y z
N MET A 1 -22.43 -29.47 13.78
CA MET A 1 -21.56 -28.68 12.92
C MET A 1 -22.31 -27.58 12.14
N ARG A 2 -23.33 -27.90 11.30
CA ARG A 2 -24.07 -26.89 10.49
C ARG A 2 -24.89 -25.87 11.33
N LYS A 3 -25.42 -26.25 12.50
CA LYS A 3 -26.13 -25.36 13.44
C LYS A 3 -25.19 -24.41 14.18
N GLU A 4 -24.01 -24.88 14.55
CA GLU A 4 -22.99 -24.04 15.21
C GLU A 4 -22.37 -23.05 14.22
N LEU A 5 -22.15 -23.46 12.96
CA LEU A 5 -21.70 -22.55 11.90
C LEU A 5 -22.71 -21.42 11.65
N LYS A 6 -24.03 -21.72 11.56
CA LYS A 6 -25.08 -20.70 11.44
C LYS A 6 -25.20 -19.79 12.66
N LYS A 7 -24.94 -20.31 13.86
CA LYS A 7 -24.96 -19.51 15.09
C LYS A 7 -23.75 -18.57 15.16
N MET A 8 -22.59 -19.04 14.74
CA MET A 8 -21.39 -18.19 14.60
C MET A 8 -21.57 -17.12 13.49
N GLU A 9 -22.12 -17.52 12.36
CA GLU A 9 -22.48 -16.60 11.27
C GLU A 9 -23.40 -15.46 11.76
N ASN A 10 -24.43 -15.78 12.53
CA ASN A 10 -25.34 -14.78 13.11
C ASN A 10 -24.65 -13.90 14.18
N ILE A 11 -23.69 -14.43 14.94
CA ILE A 11 -22.89 -13.65 15.90
C ILE A 11 -21.96 -12.68 15.16
N VAL A 12 -21.34 -13.12 14.07
CA VAL A 12 -20.46 -12.29 13.23
C VAL A 12 -21.27 -11.19 12.53
N LEU A 13 -22.43 -11.54 11.98
CA LEU A 13 -23.34 -10.62 11.29
C LEU A 13 -23.93 -9.54 12.20
N ASN A 14 -24.16 -9.85 13.48
CA ASN A 14 -24.78 -8.94 14.46
C ASN A 14 -23.78 -8.23 15.39
N SER A 15 -22.49 -8.53 15.30
CA SER A 15 -21.48 -7.91 16.15
C SER A 15 -20.86 -6.68 15.48
N ALA A 16 -21.12 -5.50 16.06
CA ALA A 16 -20.55 -4.23 15.62
C ALA A 16 -19.01 -4.15 15.71
N THR A 17 -18.34 -5.12 16.33
CA THR A 17 -16.90 -5.05 16.63
C THR A 17 -16.10 -6.28 16.20
N LEU A 18 -16.75 -7.36 15.78
CA LEU A 18 -16.06 -8.63 15.56
C LEU A 18 -15.05 -8.57 14.40
N GLY A 19 -15.40 -7.92 13.28
CA GLY A 19 -14.46 -7.74 12.17
C GLY A 19 -13.23 -6.92 12.55
N PHE A 20 -13.42 -5.90 13.41
CA PHE A 20 -12.33 -5.13 13.99
C PHE A 20 -11.40 -6.02 14.83
N VAL A 21 -11.95 -6.84 15.72
CA VAL A 21 -11.19 -7.73 16.60
C VAL A 21 -10.46 -8.81 15.81
N ILE A 22 -11.14 -9.43 14.82
CA ILE A 22 -10.52 -10.44 13.94
C ILE A 22 -9.31 -9.83 13.20
N SER A 23 -9.44 -8.62 12.69
CA SER A 23 -8.34 -7.94 11.99
C SER A 23 -7.15 -7.68 12.89
N LEU A 24 -7.38 -7.22 14.13
CA LEU A 24 -6.31 -6.98 15.11
C LEU A 24 -5.64 -8.29 15.53
N LEU A 25 -6.41 -9.33 15.84
CA LEU A 25 -5.86 -10.64 16.22
C LEU A 25 -5.04 -11.26 15.07
N ALA A 26 -5.53 -11.16 13.84
CA ALA A 26 -4.79 -11.63 12.68
C ALA A 26 -3.46 -10.89 12.50
N TYR A 27 -3.44 -9.58 12.77
CA TYR A 27 -2.22 -8.78 12.71
C TYR A 27 -1.24 -9.14 13.84
N GLU A 28 -1.71 -9.34 15.06
CA GLU A 28 -0.89 -9.80 16.20
C GLU A 28 -0.28 -11.19 15.92
N ILE A 29 -1.03 -12.10 15.33
CA ILE A 29 -0.50 -13.40 14.90
C ILE A 29 0.61 -13.21 13.85
N GLY A 30 0.41 -12.29 12.89
CA GLY A 30 1.42 -11.94 11.90
C GLY A 30 2.70 -11.38 12.54
N LEU A 31 2.56 -10.47 13.52
CA LEU A 31 3.70 -9.93 14.29
C LEU A 31 4.43 -11.01 15.07
N ALA A 32 3.70 -11.90 15.73
CA ALA A 32 4.30 -13.01 16.46
C ALA A 32 5.09 -13.96 15.53
N ALA A 33 4.54 -14.24 14.35
CA ALA A 33 5.22 -15.04 13.34
C ALA A 33 6.51 -14.36 12.85
N GLN A 34 6.46 -13.07 12.54
CA GLN A 34 7.64 -12.30 12.11
C GLN A 34 8.72 -12.26 13.20
N ARG A 35 8.33 -12.00 14.46
CA ARG A 35 9.27 -11.97 15.60
C ARG A 35 9.96 -13.31 15.81
N LYS A 36 9.22 -14.43 15.64
CA LYS A 36 9.74 -15.79 15.85
C LYS A 36 10.71 -16.22 14.75
N TRP A 37 10.38 -15.98 13.48
CA TRP A 37 11.15 -16.52 12.36
C TRP A 37 12.04 -15.48 11.67
N LYS A 38 11.84 -14.17 11.92
CA LYS A 38 12.64 -13.04 11.38
C LYS A 38 12.87 -13.10 9.86
N LYS A 39 11.94 -13.67 9.10
CA LYS A 39 12.01 -13.74 7.64
C LYS A 39 11.15 -12.61 7.02
N ALA A 40 11.70 -11.90 6.05
CA ALA A 40 11.01 -10.80 5.36
C ALA A 40 9.67 -11.22 4.70
N ILE A 41 9.60 -12.47 4.20
CA ILE A 41 8.39 -13.01 3.59
C ILE A 41 7.24 -13.21 4.61
N LEU A 42 7.54 -13.32 5.90
CA LEU A 42 6.55 -13.38 6.97
C LEU A 42 6.15 -11.96 7.41
N ASN A 43 5.78 -11.14 6.43
CA ASN A 43 5.28 -9.80 6.69
C ASN A 43 3.96 -9.88 7.46
N PRO A 44 3.81 -9.15 8.59
CA PRO A 44 2.60 -9.21 9.42
C PRO A 44 1.33 -8.84 8.67
N LEU A 45 1.43 -7.84 7.79
CA LEU A 45 0.29 -7.40 6.98
C LEU A 45 -0.15 -8.50 5.99
N LEU A 46 0.81 -9.15 5.32
CA LEU A 46 0.50 -10.26 4.41
C LEU A 46 -0.17 -11.41 5.15
N ILE A 47 0.41 -11.81 6.31
CA ILE A 47 -0.15 -12.89 7.13
C ILE A 47 -1.56 -12.52 7.60
N SER A 48 -1.78 -11.30 8.09
CA SER A 48 -3.09 -10.87 8.55
C SER A 48 -4.15 -10.87 7.45
N ILE A 49 -3.80 -10.40 6.25
CA ILE A 49 -4.71 -10.43 5.09
C ILE A 49 -5.10 -11.88 4.77
N LEU A 50 -4.13 -12.79 4.67
CA LEU A 50 -4.40 -14.19 4.35
C LEU A 50 -5.23 -14.88 5.44
N LEU A 51 -4.98 -14.59 6.72
CA LEU A 51 -5.77 -15.12 7.82
C LEU A 51 -7.21 -14.60 7.79
N VAL A 52 -7.42 -13.30 7.58
CA VAL A 52 -8.77 -12.74 7.48
C VAL A 52 -9.51 -13.33 6.30
N ILE A 53 -8.89 -13.39 5.11
CA ILE A 53 -9.49 -14.04 3.94
C ILE A 53 -9.85 -15.50 4.26
N GLY A 54 -8.93 -16.24 4.90
CA GLY A 54 -9.17 -17.63 5.30
C GLY A 54 -10.36 -17.77 6.23
N VAL A 55 -10.49 -16.89 7.23
CA VAL A 55 -11.65 -16.85 8.15
C VAL A 55 -12.94 -16.59 7.38
N LEU A 56 -12.98 -15.56 6.53
CA LEU A 56 -14.17 -15.21 5.75
C LEU A 56 -14.61 -16.37 4.84
N VAL A 57 -13.68 -17.02 4.15
CA VAL A 57 -13.97 -18.14 3.24
C VAL A 57 -14.45 -19.38 4.01
N VAL A 58 -13.76 -19.78 5.09
CA VAL A 58 -14.09 -20.98 5.87
C VAL A 58 -15.46 -20.84 6.54
N PHE A 59 -15.73 -19.69 7.13
CA PHE A 59 -17.00 -19.41 7.80
C PHE A 59 -18.09 -18.87 6.86
N ARG A 60 -17.77 -18.69 5.56
CA ARG A 60 -18.69 -18.14 4.55
C ARG A 60 -19.31 -16.80 4.97
N VAL A 61 -18.52 -15.95 5.59
CA VAL A 61 -18.94 -14.60 6.00
C VAL A 61 -18.91 -13.71 4.78
N ASP A 62 -19.99 -13.01 4.54
CA ASP A 62 -20.06 -12.02 3.48
C ASP A 62 -19.14 -10.81 3.79
N TYR A 63 -18.52 -10.27 2.74
CA TYR A 63 -17.58 -9.14 2.88
C TYR A 63 -18.25 -7.90 3.48
N ASP A 64 -19.48 -7.59 3.09
CA ASP A 64 -20.19 -6.41 3.58
C ASP A 64 -20.46 -6.50 5.08
N SER A 65 -20.80 -7.69 5.55
CA SER A 65 -20.99 -7.98 6.97
C SER A 65 -19.70 -7.83 7.77
N TYR A 66 -18.58 -8.32 7.25
CA TYR A 66 -17.26 -8.12 7.84
C TYR A 66 -16.88 -6.62 7.85
N ASN A 67 -17.04 -5.96 6.71
CA ASN A 67 -16.67 -4.56 6.53
C ASN A 67 -17.50 -3.62 7.42
N ALA A 68 -18.76 -3.93 7.69
CA ALA A 68 -19.61 -3.14 8.58
C ALA A 68 -19.00 -2.95 9.98
N SER A 69 -18.27 -3.96 10.47
CA SER A 69 -17.57 -3.92 11.76
C SER A 69 -16.08 -3.55 11.62
N ALA A 70 -15.41 -3.98 10.54
CA ALA A 70 -13.99 -3.69 10.30
C ALA A 70 -13.74 -2.22 9.89
N ARG A 71 -14.75 -1.52 9.35
CA ARG A 71 -14.66 -0.10 8.93
C ARG A 71 -14.17 0.85 10.02
N TYR A 72 -14.31 0.48 11.29
CA TYR A 72 -13.77 1.29 12.40
C TYR A 72 -12.24 1.47 12.30
N LEU A 73 -11.53 0.51 11.70
CA LEU A 73 -10.10 0.67 11.39
C LEU A 73 -9.86 1.79 10.37
N SER A 74 -10.79 1.99 9.44
CA SER A 74 -10.70 3.05 8.43
C SER A 74 -10.76 4.45 9.02
N TYR A 75 -11.40 4.63 10.18
CA TYR A 75 -11.39 5.92 10.89
C TYR A 75 -10.00 6.30 11.42
N LEU A 76 -9.13 5.30 11.63
CA LEU A 76 -7.74 5.54 12.04
C LEU A 76 -6.84 5.93 10.86
N LEU A 77 -7.30 5.79 9.64
CA LEU A 77 -6.51 6.09 8.43
C LEU A 77 -6.12 7.58 8.38
N THR A 78 -7.08 8.48 8.62
CA THR A 78 -6.81 9.92 8.60
C THR A 78 -5.81 10.34 9.68
N PRO A 79 -5.99 10.03 10.98
CA PRO A 79 -4.99 10.37 11.98
C PRO A 79 -3.64 9.68 11.73
N ALA A 80 -3.62 8.43 11.26
CA ALA A 80 -2.38 7.76 10.90
C ALA A 80 -1.64 8.49 9.77
N THR A 81 -2.37 8.93 8.74
CA THR A 81 -1.79 9.71 7.64
C THR A 81 -1.24 11.07 8.13
N VAL A 82 -1.95 11.75 9.03
CA VAL A 82 -1.47 13.00 9.63
C VAL A 82 -0.20 12.75 10.45
N CYS A 83 -0.11 11.65 11.20
CA CYS A 83 1.09 11.28 11.94
C CYS A 83 2.33 11.09 11.04
N LEU A 84 2.18 10.77 9.76
CA LEU A 84 3.30 10.70 8.82
C LEU A 84 3.96 12.07 8.58
N ALA A 85 3.30 13.18 8.91
CA ALA A 85 3.89 14.51 8.84
C ALA A 85 4.90 14.78 9.97
N ILE A 86 4.83 14.05 11.08
CA ILE A 86 5.74 14.24 12.23
C ILE A 86 7.20 13.97 11.85
N PRO A 87 7.58 12.79 11.34
CA PRO A 87 8.97 12.54 10.91
C PRO A 87 9.41 13.48 9.80
N LEU A 88 8.49 13.89 8.90
CA LEU A 88 8.78 14.87 7.86
C LEU A 88 9.16 16.23 8.47
N TYR A 89 8.39 16.70 9.45
CA TYR A 89 8.67 17.96 10.14
C TYR A 89 10.01 17.94 10.87
N ILE A 90 10.32 16.84 11.57
CA ILE A 90 11.59 16.66 12.28
C ILE A 90 12.79 16.72 11.32
N GLN A 91 12.62 16.22 10.09
CA GLN A 91 13.70 16.12 9.10
C GLN A 91 13.67 17.25 8.04
N LEU A 92 13.03 18.38 8.34
CA LEU A 92 12.91 19.52 7.39
C LEU A 92 14.26 20.05 6.88
N ASP A 93 15.29 20.05 7.69
CA ASP A 93 16.62 20.51 7.27
C ASP A 93 17.27 19.55 6.27
N VAL A 94 17.08 18.24 6.43
CA VAL A 94 17.53 17.23 5.47
C VAL A 94 16.77 17.40 4.15
N LEU A 95 15.46 17.66 4.21
CA LEU A 95 14.62 17.90 3.07
C LEU A 95 15.09 19.15 2.28
N LYS A 96 15.29 20.29 2.96
CA LYS A 96 15.74 21.52 2.33
C LYS A 96 17.12 21.36 1.65
N LYS A 97 18.06 20.68 2.30
CA LYS A 97 19.40 20.40 1.77
C LYS A 97 19.39 19.50 0.54
N ASN A 98 18.40 18.63 0.41
CA ASN A 98 18.32 17.64 -0.66
C ASN A 98 17.14 17.89 -1.63
N ALA A 99 16.53 19.07 -1.61
CA ALA A 99 15.29 19.35 -2.33
C ALA A 99 15.33 18.98 -3.82
N VAL A 100 16.42 19.33 -4.53
CA VAL A 100 16.57 19.00 -5.95
C VAL A 100 16.64 17.48 -6.16
N ALA A 101 17.44 16.77 -5.36
CA ALA A 101 17.56 15.32 -5.44
C ALA A 101 16.24 14.62 -5.14
N ILE A 102 15.46 15.15 -4.19
CA ILE A 102 14.14 14.65 -3.81
C ILE A 102 13.16 14.81 -4.99
N ILE A 103 13.05 16.00 -5.56
CA ILE A 103 12.14 16.25 -6.67
C ILE A 103 12.48 15.39 -7.88
N VAL A 104 13.76 15.39 -8.28
CA VAL A 104 14.23 14.58 -9.42
C VAL A 104 14.03 13.08 -9.15
N GLY A 105 14.32 12.62 -7.93
CA GLY A 105 14.13 11.23 -7.54
C GLY A 105 12.66 10.79 -7.60
N ILE A 106 11.73 11.60 -7.08
CA ILE A 106 10.31 11.28 -7.13
C ILE A 106 9.78 11.30 -8.57
N LEU A 107 10.10 12.35 -9.34
CA LEU A 107 9.67 12.45 -10.74
C LEU A 107 10.18 11.28 -11.57
N SER A 108 11.46 10.92 -11.43
CA SER A 108 12.01 9.77 -12.13
C SER A 108 11.31 8.46 -11.74
N GLY A 109 10.98 8.28 -10.47
CA GLY A 109 10.23 7.13 -9.98
C GLY A 109 8.80 7.06 -10.54
N VAL A 110 8.09 8.19 -10.60
CA VAL A 110 6.76 8.28 -11.21
C VAL A 110 6.81 7.94 -12.70
N ILE A 111 7.74 8.56 -13.43
CA ILE A 111 7.91 8.30 -14.86
C ILE A 111 8.28 6.84 -15.11
N ALA A 112 9.18 6.27 -14.31
CA ALA A 112 9.55 4.86 -14.41
C ALA A 112 8.36 3.94 -14.10
N SER A 113 7.54 4.27 -13.11
CA SER A 113 6.33 3.51 -12.78
C SER A 113 5.32 3.55 -13.93
N LEU A 114 4.91 4.73 -14.38
CA LEU A 114 3.93 4.88 -15.46
C LEU A 114 4.45 4.31 -16.79
N GLY A 115 5.72 4.60 -17.12
CA GLY A 115 6.37 4.10 -18.34
C GLY A 115 6.51 2.57 -18.35
N SER A 116 6.84 1.95 -17.21
CA SER A 116 6.90 0.49 -17.13
C SER A 116 5.52 -0.17 -17.29
N ILE A 117 4.46 0.45 -16.74
CA ILE A 117 3.10 -0.03 -16.94
C ILE A 117 2.69 0.08 -18.40
N TRP A 118 2.96 1.22 -19.03
CA TRP A 118 2.72 1.39 -20.46
C TRP A 118 3.46 0.36 -21.31
N ALA A 119 4.76 0.18 -21.08
CA ALA A 119 5.56 -0.80 -21.81
C ALA A 119 5.04 -2.23 -21.62
N MET A 120 4.66 -2.61 -20.40
CA MET A 120 4.07 -3.93 -20.14
C MET A 120 2.68 -4.07 -20.79
N ALA A 121 1.84 -3.02 -20.75
CA ALA A 121 0.53 -3.04 -21.40
C ALA A 121 0.66 -3.29 -22.90
N MET A 122 1.60 -2.62 -23.56
CA MET A 122 1.93 -2.87 -24.96
C MET A 122 2.44 -4.29 -25.21
N ALA A 123 3.34 -4.78 -24.35
CA ALA A 123 3.94 -6.11 -24.51
C ALA A 123 2.91 -7.25 -24.32
N PHE A 124 1.95 -7.09 -23.41
CA PHE A 124 0.93 -8.09 -23.11
C PHE A 124 -0.39 -7.87 -23.87
N GLY A 125 -0.51 -6.81 -24.67
CA GLY A 125 -1.72 -6.52 -25.43
C GLY A 125 -2.93 -6.20 -24.54
N LEU A 126 -2.72 -5.46 -23.43
CA LEU A 126 -3.79 -5.07 -22.55
C LEU A 126 -4.74 -4.10 -23.24
N THR A 127 -6.02 -4.20 -22.91
CA THR A 127 -7.01 -3.21 -23.33
C THR A 127 -6.78 -1.88 -22.64
N HIS A 128 -7.26 -0.78 -23.23
CA HIS A 128 -7.20 0.53 -22.59
C HIS A 128 -7.73 0.52 -21.13
N LYS A 129 -8.85 -0.16 -20.90
CA LYS A 129 -9.46 -0.25 -19.57
C LYS A 129 -8.58 -0.99 -18.56
N GLU A 130 -7.93 -2.08 -18.97
CA GLU A 130 -6.98 -2.79 -18.10
C GLU A 130 -5.73 -1.96 -17.84
N TYR A 131 -5.23 -1.26 -18.86
CA TYR A 131 -4.09 -0.37 -18.73
C TYR A 131 -4.32 0.75 -17.72
N VAL A 132 -5.40 1.52 -17.86
CA VAL A 132 -5.70 2.63 -16.95
C VAL A 132 -5.99 2.14 -15.52
N THR A 133 -6.48 0.91 -15.36
CA THR A 133 -6.63 0.24 -14.06
C THR A 133 -5.30 0.11 -13.31
N LEU A 134 -4.20 -0.12 -14.03
CA LEU A 134 -2.89 -0.37 -13.43
C LEU A 134 -2.06 0.90 -13.19
N LEU A 135 -2.36 2.01 -13.89
CA LEU A 135 -1.61 3.26 -13.79
C LEU A 135 -1.42 3.74 -12.33
N PRO A 136 -2.45 3.70 -11.45
CA PRO A 136 -2.32 4.20 -10.08
C PRO A 136 -1.73 3.19 -9.08
N LYS A 137 -1.11 2.08 -9.52
CA LYS A 137 -0.66 0.99 -8.63
C LYS A 137 0.33 1.38 -7.53
N SER A 138 1.08 2.46 -7.71
CA SER A 138 2.17 2.86 -6.80
C SER A 138 1.80 4.02 -5.86
N ILE A 139 0.55 4.45 -5.86
CA ILE A 139 0.05 5.51 -4.96
C ILE A 139 -0.89 4.94 -3.89
N THR A 140 -1.37 5.80 -2.98
CA THR A 140 -2.28 5.35 -1.92
C THR A 140 -3.62 4.89 -2.49
N THR A 141 -4.25 3.91 -1.84
CA THR A 141 -5.53 3.34 -2.28
C THR A 141 -6.61 4.41 -2.48
N ALA A 142 -6.71 5.38 -1.57
CA ALA A 142 -7.71 6.44 -1.66
C ALA A 142 -7.56 7.29 -2.94
N ILE A 143 -6.33 7.72 -3.27
CA ILE A 143 -6.06 8.49 -4.49
C ILE A 143 -6.20 7.58 -5.73
N GLY A 144 -5.70 6.36 -5.64
CA GLY A 144 -5.71 5.41 -6.76
C GLY A 144 -7.11 4.96 -7.17
N MET A 145 -8.05 4.84 -6.23
CA MET A 145 -9.45 4.60 -6.55
C MET A 145 -10.04 5.72 -7.41
N GLY A 146 -9.86 6.98 -6.98
CA GLY A 146 -10.36 8.14 -7.71
C GLY A 146 -9.75 8.24 -9.13
N VAL A 147 -8.44 8.05 -9.26
CA VAL A 147 -7.76 8.04 -10.58
C VAL A 147 -8.30 6.93 -11.48
N SER A 148 -8.46 5.72 -10.95
CA SER A 148 -8.97 4.59 -11.72
C SER A 148 -10.42 4.81 -12.16
N GLU A 149 -11.27 5.37 -11.30
CA GLU A 149 -12.66 5.69 -11.59
C GLU A 149 -12.77 6.75 -12.68
N GLU A 150 -12.01 7.85 -12.55
CA GLU A 150 -11.99 8.96 -13.50
C GLU A 150 -11.52 8.52 -14.90
N LEU A 151 -10.53 7.63 -14.97
CA LEU A 151 -10.01 7.08 -16.23
C LEU A 151 -10.83 5.91 -16.79
N GLY A 152 -11.90 5.50 -16.12
CA GLY A 152 -12.77 4.40 -16.56
C GLY A 152 -12.21 2.99 -16.33
N GLY A 153 -11.25 2.83 -15.42
CA GLY A 153 -10.65 1.54 -15.04
C GLY A 153 -11.56 0.67 -14.15
N TYR A 154 -11.06 -0.49 -13.77
CA TYR A 154 -11.69 -1.39 -12.80
C TYR A 154 -11.22 -1.03 -11.38
N VAL A 155 -11.96 -0.21 -10.65
CA VAL A 155 -11.56 0.30 -9.32
C VAL A 155 -11.18 -0.81 -8.36
N THR A 156 -11.95 -1.90 -8.30
CA THR A 156 -11.65 -3.05 -7.42
C THR A 156 -10.31 -3.71 -7.74
N ILE A 157 -9.97 -3.83 -9.03
CA ILE A 157 -8.69 -4.40 -9.47
C ILE A 157 -7.55 -3.41 -9.14
N SER A 158 -7.77 -2.11 -9.33
CA SER A 158 -6.80 -1.08 -8.93
C SER A 158 -6.48 -1.16 -7.44
N VAL A 159 -7.49 -1.28 -6.58
CA VAL A 159 -7.30 -1.46 -5.14
C VAL A 159 -6.46 -2.71 -4.84
N ALA A 160 -6.78 -3.84 -5.46
CA ALA A 160 -6.04 -5.07 -5.28
C ALA A 160 -4.57 -4.92 -5.70
N THR A 161 -4.30 -4.32 -6.86
CA THR A 161 -2.94 -4.13 -7.37
C THR A 161 -2.13 -3.13 -6.53
N ILE A 162 -2.76 -2.08 -6.01
CA ILE A 162 -2.14 -1.13 -5.07
C ILE A 162 -1.72 -1.86 -3.81
N ILE A 163 -2.61 -2.64 -3.19
CA ILE A 163 -2.31 -3.40 -1.97
C ILE A 163 -1.18 -4.39 -2.21
N ILE A 164 -1.24 -5.17 -3.28
CA ILE A 164 -0.21 -6.15 -3.65
C ILE A 164 1.14 -5.45 -3.87
N THR A 165 1.15 -4.33 -4.61
CA THR A 165 2.36 -3.54 -4.83
C THR A 165 2.97 -3.04 -3.53
N GLY A 166 2.14 -2.52 -2.62
CA GLY A 166 2.59 -2.06 -1.31
C GLY A 166 3.18 -3.18 -0.46
N VAL A 167 2.51 -4.34 -0.39
CA VAL A 167 2.97 -5.49 0.39
C VAL A 167 4.27 -6.07 -0.17
N ILE A 168 4.35 -6.28 -1.49
CA ILE A 168 5.58 -6.74 -2.13
C ILE A 168 6.70 -5.74 -1.91
N GLY A 169 6.44 -4.45 -2.12
CA GLY A 169 7.43 -3.39 -1.91
C GLY A 169 7.95 -3.37 -0.48
N ASN A 170 7.09 -3.51 0.52
CA ASN A 170 7.50 -3.60 1.93
C ASN A 170 8.42 -4.82 2.18
N ILE A 171 8.07 -5.99 1.64
CA ILE A 171 8.85 -7.22 1.81
C ILE A 171 10.24 -7.11 1.15
N VAL A 172 10.31 -6.59 -0.06
CA VAL A 172 11.55 -6.59 -0.86
C VAL A 172 12.41 -5.34 -0.67
N ALA A 173 11.89 -4.27 -0.05
CA ALA A 173 12.52 -2.95 0.05
C ALA A 173 13.99 -3.02 0.48
N GLU A 174 14.27 -3.68 1.58
CA GLU A 174 15.63 -3.79 2.13
C GLU A 174 16.55 -4.60 1.22
N SER A 175 16.03 -5.70 0.65
CA SER A 175 16.78 -6.57 -0.25
C SER A 175 17.13 -5.85 -1.56
N VAL A 176 16.20 -5.10 -2.13
CA VAL A 176 16.41 -4.27 -3.33
C VAL A 176 17.43 -3.18 -3.04
N CYS A 177 17.32 -2.46 -1.92
CA CYS A 177 18.29 -1.44 -1.53
C CYS A 177 19.70 -2.03 -1.38
N LYS A 178 19.83 -3.23 -0.81
CA LYS A 178 21.13 -3.93 -0.69
C LYS A 178 21.67 -4.36 -2.05
N LEU A 179 20.83 -4.94 -2.89
CA LEU A 179 21.21 -5.44 -4.23
C LEU A 179 21.74 -4.31 -5.11
N PHE A 180 21.05 -3.18 -5.16
CA PHE A 180 21.42 -2.02 -5.94
C PHE A 180 22.39 -1.07 -5.20
N ARG A 181 22.87 -1.46 -4.03
CA ARG A 181 23.83 -0.69 -3.20
C ARG A 181 23.33 0.73 -2.87
N ILE A 182 22.04 0.91 -2.71
CA ILE A 182 21.44 2.18 -2.28
C ILE A 182 21.69 2.34 -0.79
N ARG A 183 22.65 3.18 -0.40
CA ARG A 183 23.10 3.31 0.99
C ARG A 183 22.60 4.57 1.68
N HIS A 184 22.32 5.63 0.94
CA HIS A 184 21.85 6.91 1.47
C HIS A 184 20.40 6.80 1.96
N GLY A 185 20.13 7.24 3.21
CA GLY A 185 18.80 7.21 3.81
C GLY A 185 17.76 7.98 2.99
N VAL A 186 18.12 9.17 2.48
CA VAL A 186 17.24 9.95 1.57
C VAL A 186 16.83 9.12 0.35
N SER A 187 17.79 8.51 -0.33
CA SER A 187 17.52 7.73 -1.55
C SER A 187 16.68 6.48 -1.27
N ARG A 188 16.94 5.80 -0.13
CA ARG A 188 16.15 4.65 0.31
C ARG A 188 14.69 5.05 0.57
N GLY A 189 14.50 6.10 1.37
CA GLY A 189 13.18 6.59 1.70
C GLY A 189 12.38 6.97 0.45
N LEU A 190 12.98 7.75 -0.46
CA LEU A 190 12.34 8.14 -1.71
C LEU A 190 11.96 6.93 -2.59
N ALA A 191 12.89 6.00 -2.76
CA ALA A 191 12.65 4.80 -3.57
C ALA A 191 11.48 3.96 -3.02
N ILE A 192 11.45 3.75 -1.69
CA ILE A 192 10.42 2.96 -1.03
C ILE A 192 9.07 3.67 -1.10
N GLY A 193 9.01 4.97 -0.75
CA GLY A 193 7.78 5.74 -0.74
C GLY A 193 7.15 5.87 -2.14
N THR A 194 7.98 6.07 -3.17
CA THR A 194 7.54 6.21 -4.56
C THR A 194 7.06 4.87 -5.14
N ALA A 195 7.67 3.74 -4.75
CA ALA A 195 7.32 2.43 -5.29
C ALA A 195 6.16 1.77 -4.54
N ALA A 196 6.09 1.92 -3.20
CA ALA A 196 5.24 1.11 -2.32
C ALA A 196 4.38 1.93 -1.35
N HIS A 197 4.25 3.21 -1.59
CA HIS A 197 3.35 4.16 -0.89
C HIS A 197 3.35 3.98 0.66
N ALA A 198 2.19 4.09 1.32
CA ALA A 198 2.08 4.04 2.77
C ALA A 198 2.54 2.69 3.38
N VAL A 199 2.28 1.57 2.70
CA VAL A 199 2.70 0.24 3.17
C VAL A 199 4.23 0.10 3.16
N GLY A 200 4.89 0.62 2.11
CA GLY A 200 6.36 0.69 2.06
C GLY A 200 6.93 1.66 3.08
N THR A 201 6.24 2.76 3.37
CA THR A 201 6.68 3.76 4.34
C THR A 201 6.76 3.19 5.75
N ALA A 202 5.86 2.27 6.13
CA ALA A 202 5.99 1.54 7.39
C ALA A 202 7.35 0.83 7.48
N LYS A 203 7.81 0.20 6.40
CA LYS A 203 9.14 -0.43 6.33
C LYS A 203 10.27 0.61 6.35
N ALA A 204 10.09 1.73 5.66
CA ALA A 204 11.09 2.81 5.68
C ALA A 204 11.29 3.38 7.09
N MET A 205 10.23 3.52 7.89
CA MET A 205 10.31 3.94 9.29
C MET A 205 11.07 2.93 10.18
N GLU A 206 10.93 1.62 9.92
CA GLU A 206 11.72 0.59 10.60
C GLU A 206 13.20 0.66 10.23
N MET A 207 13.53 1.15 9.02
CA MET A 207 14.92 1.25 8.53
C MET A 207 15.66 2.47 9.09
N GLY A 208 14.94 3.57 9.38
CA GLY A 208 15.50 4.77 9.98
C GLY A 208 14.61 6.00 9.88
N GLU A 209 14.90 7.01 10.69
CA GLU A 209 14.10 8.24 10.74
C GLU A 209 14.16 9.04 9.43
N ILE A 210 15.32 9.10 8.78
CA ILE A 210 15.50 9.78 7.50
C ILE A 210 14.74 9.03 6.40
N GLU A 211 14.86 7.70 6.35
CA GLU A 211 14.15 6.85 5.42
C GLU A 211 12.64 7.03 5.57
N GLY A 212 12.14 7.01 6.81
CA GLY A 212 10.72 7.22 7.12
C GLY A 212 10.21 8.59 6.69
N ALA A 213 10.94 9.65 7.02
CA ALA A 213 10.58 11.02 6.66
C ALA A 213 10.55 11.23 5.13
N MET A 214 11.59 10.76 4.43
CA MET A 214 11.66 10.90 2.97
C MET A 214 10.61 10.05 2.25
N SER A 215 10.31 8.88 2.77
CA SER A 215 9.23 8.03 2.26
C SER A 215 7.85 8.68 2.46
N SER A 216 7.61 9.29 3.62
CA SER A 216 6.36 10.04 3.90
C SER A 216 6.16 11.21 2.95
N LEU A 217 7.23 11.96 2.64
CA LEU A 217 7.19 13.02 1.63
C LEU A 217 6.89 12.45 0.24
N ALA A 218 7.57 11.36 -0.10
CA ALA A 218 7.41 10.74 -1.42
C ALA A 218 5.97 10.29 -1.68
N ILE A 219 5.24 9.80 -0.67
CA ILE A 219 3.81 9.44 -0.82
C ILE A 219 3.00 10.61 -1.37
N VAL A 220 3.13 11.78 -0.75
CA VAL A 220 2.32 12.96 -1.09
C VAL A 220 2.67 13.46 -2.49
N VAL A 221 3.95 13.69 -2.75
CA VAL A 221 4.41 14.24 -4.04
C VAL A 221 4.18 13.25 -5.18
N CYS A 222 4.48 11.95 -4.95
CA CYS A 222 4.24 10.89 -5.93
C CYS A 222 2.73 10.76 -6.24
N GLY A 223 1.87 10.84 -5.22
CA GLY A 223 0.42 10.83 -5.41
C GLY A 223 -0.03 11.94 -6.35
N LEU A 224 0.37 13.18 -6.07
CA LEU A 224 0.04 14.34 -6.90
C LEU A 224 0.59 14.21 -8.33
N CYS A 225 1.87 13.87 -8.46
CA CYS A 225 2.51 13.68 -9.77
C CYS A 225 1.87 12.52 -10.57
N THR A 226 1.43 11.46 -9.90
CA THR A 226 0.78 10.33 -10.57
C THR A 226 -0.62 10.68 -11.05
N VAL A 227 -1.40 11.49 -10.32
CA VAL A 227 -2.71 11.98 -10.80
C VAL A 227 -2.55 12.70 -12.13
N ILE A 228 -1.61 13.65 -12.20
CA ILE A 228 -1.32 14.39 -13.44
C ILE A 228 -0.75 13.46 -14.52
N GLY A 229 0.23 12.64 -14.14
CA GLY A 229 0.92 11.74 -15.07
C GLY A 229 0.02 10.65 -15.63
N ALA A 230 -0.86 10.08 -14.82
CA ALA A 230 -1.79 9.04 -15.26
C ALA A 230 -2.77 9.56 -16.31
N SER A 231 -3.28 10.80 -16.15
CA SER A 231 -4.16 11.43 -17.14
C SER A 231 -3.45 11.66 -18.49
N ILE A 232 -2.14 11.95 -18.47
CA ILE A 232 -1.32 12.05 -19.70
C ILE A 232 -1.07 10.67 -20.31
N PHE A 233 -0.63 9.73 -19.48
CA PHE A 233 -0.28 8.36 -19.94
C PHE A 233 -1.51 7.58 -20.42
N ALA A 234 -2.70 7.85 -19.89
CA ALA A 234 -3.93 7.21 -20.36
C ALA A 234 -4.17 7.37 -21.87
N ASN A 235 -3.65 8.45 -22.46
CA ASN A 235 -3.79 8.70 -23.90
C ASN A 235 -2.79 7.93 -24.81
N PHE A 236 -1.88 7.14 -24.21
CA PHE A 236 -0.84 6.43 -24.98
C PHE A 236 -1.27 5.01 -25.40
N LEU A 237 -2.40 4.53 -24.93
CA LEU A 237 -3.02 3.26 -25.27
C LEU A 237 -4.57 3.44 -25.30
#